data_0995da08fd9098331c7eef3b93c34049
#
_entry.id   0995da08fd9098331c7eef3b93c34049
#
_cell.length_a   1.000
_cell.length_b   1.000
_cell.length_c   1.000
_cell.angle_alpha   90.00
_cell.angle_beta   90.00
_cell.angle_gamma   90.00
#
_symmetry.space_group_name_H-M   'P 1'
#
loop_
_entity.id
_entity.type
_entity.pdbx_description
1 polymer ?
#
loop_
_entity_poly.entity_id
_entity_poly.type
_entity_poly.pdbx_seq_one_letter_code
_entity_poly.pdbx_strand_id
1 'polypeptide(L)'
;KLTSVLGNKVTISNPLDYHTYVWGDIPSMTACFAAVMEGDFDLNIFVLDIPRPDKCETQGHQCAIDAIIAAQKRTHAKVAVITSLPENIDEATTDEFHRHGVVVLHGLESGLKPIEAAVAAGKFLKIPQPDPVWLQTHKPIGNLSTLTESKAKRLLSKFGLAVPQTKE
;
A
#
# COMPACT_ATOMS: atom_id res chain seq x y z
N LYS A 1 -8.00 -22.33 14.89
CA LYS A 1 -6.68 -21.71 15.11
C LYS A 1 -6.79 -20.47 16.00
N LEU A 2 -7.59 -19.44 15.63
CA LEU A 2 -7.74 -18.25 16.47
C LEU A 2 -8.26 -18.56 17.87
N THR A 3 -9.30 -19.40 17.98
CA THR A 3 -9.84 -19.83 19.27
C THR A 3 -8.80 -20.55 20.14
N SER A 4 -7.86 -21.29 19.56
CA SER A 4 -6.81 -21.97 20.33
C SER A 4 -5.73 -21.02 20.85
N VAL A 5 -5.58 -19.84 20.25
CA VAL A 5 -4.62 -18.81 20.69
C VAL A 5 -5.28 -17.83 21.67
N LEU A 6 -6.49 -17.35 21.33
CA LEU A 6 -7.17 -16.28 22.06
C LEU A 6 -8.15 -16.82 23.14
N GLY A 7 -8.47 -18.12 23.12
CA GLY A 7 -9.45 -18.72 24.00
C GLY A 7 -10.86 -18.22 23.70
N ASN A 8 -11.71 -18.18 24.74
CA ASN A 8 -13.07 -17.69 24.69
C ASN A 8 -13.24 -16.22 25.14
N LYS A 9 -12.10 -15.53 25.35
CA LYS A 9 -12.08 -14.15 25.83
C LYS A 9 -12.33 -13.10 24.74
N VAL A 10 -12.22 -13.51 23.48
CA VAL A 10 -12.30 -12.64 22.31
C VAL A 10 -13.36 -13.17 21.35
N THR A 11 -14.22 -12.28 20.87
CA THR A 11 -15.16 -12.59 19.77
C THR A 11 -14.37 -12.59 18.47
N ILE A 12 -14.39 -13.71 17.76
CA ILE A 12 -13.71 -13.83 16.47
C ILE A 12 -14.62 -13.22 15.39
N SER A 13 -14.16 -12.11 14.83
CA SER A 13 -14.87 -11.36 13.78
C SER A 13 -13.87 -10.76 12.78
N ASN A 14 -14.34 -10.16 11.72
CA ASN A 14 -13.55 -9.30 10.86
C ASN A 14 -14.22 -7.90 10.83
N PRO A 15 -13.58 -6.86 11.33
CA PRO A 15 -12.21 -6.84 11.86
C PRO A 15 -12.08 -7.63 13.17
N LEU A 16 -10.86 -8.16 13.42
CA LEU A 16 -10.52 -8.85 14.64
C LEU A 16 -9.91 -7.86 15.64
N ASP A 17 -10.60 -7.64 16.76
CA ASP A 17 -10.01 -7.04 17.94
C ASP A 17 -9.49 -8.17 18.85
N TYR A 18 -8.18 -8.38 18.86
CA TYR A 18 -7.55 -9.43 19.66
C TYR A 18 -7.30 -9.01 21.12
N HIS A 19 -7.70 -7.76 21.44
CA HIS A 19 -7.46 -7.13 22.74
C HIS A 19 -5.98 -7.12 23.17
N THR A 20 -5.69 -6.71 24.39
CA THR A 20 -4.32 -6.64 24.93
C THR A 20 -3.89 -7.89 25.67
N TYR A 21 -4.67 -8.97 25.63
CA TYR A 21 -4.37 -10.19 26.41
C TYR A 21 -3.06 -10.86 26.03
N VAL A 22 -2.68 -10.79 24.77
CA VAL A 22 -1.45 -11.37 24.24
C VAL A 22 -0.36 -10.33 24.01
N TRP A 23 -0.62 -9.07 24.40
CA TRP A 23 0.33 -8.00 24.17
C TRP A 23 1.63 -8.24 24.95
N GLY A 24 2.78 -8.13 24.26
CA GLY A 24 4.10 -8.42 24.81
C GLY A 24 4.53 -9.88 24.71
N ASP A 25 3.60 -10.82 24.48
CA ASP A 25 3.92 -12.22 24.20
C ASP A 25 4.05 -12.40 22.68
N ILE A 26 5.26 -12.16 22.15
CA ILE A 26 5.55 -12.23 20.72
C ILE A 26 5.14 -13.58 20.10
N PRO A 27 5.42 -14.75 20.71
CA PRO A 27 4.95 -16.02 20.19
C PRO A 27 3.43 -16.11 20.02
N SER A 28 2.66 -15.70 21.04
CA SER A 28 1.19 -15.72 20.99
C SER A 28 0.65 -14.70 20.00
N MET A 29 1.22 -13.47 19.95
CA MET A 29 0.87 -12.45 18.95
C MET A 29 1.14 -12.96 17.53
N THR A 30 2.33 -13.53 17.29
CA THR A 30 2.69 -14.12 15.99
C THR A 30 1.73 -15.23 15.58
N ALA A 31 1.36 -16.12 16.51
CA ALA A 31 0.42 -17.20 16.23
C ALA A 31 -0.99 -16.66 15.90
N CYS A 32 -1.44 -15.62 16.60
CA CYS A 32 -2.70 -14.94 16.35
C CYS A 32 -2.70 -14.30 14.96
N PHE A 33 -1.70 -13.49 14.65
CA PHE A 33 -1.58 -12.77 13.38
C PHE A 33 -1.43 -13.74 12.19
N ALA A 34 -0.61 -14.77 12.34
CA ALA A 34 -0.49 -15.82 11.33
C ALA A 34 -1.81 -16.55 11.09
N ALA A 35 -2.60 -16.81 12.15
CA ALA A 35 -3.89 -17.48 12.00
C ALA A 35 -4.91 -16.62 11.23
N VAL A 36 -4.84 -15.29 11.31
CA VAL A 36 -5.61 -14.37 10.46
C VAL A 36 -5.08 -14.39 9.03
N MET A 37 -3.76 -14.26 8.85
CA MET A 37 -3.11 -14.22 7.55
C MET A 37 -3.25 -15.53 6.75
N GLU A 38 -3.47 -16.65 7.41
CA GLU A 38 -3.77 -17.94 6.78
C GLU A 38 -5.22 -18.03 6.27
N GLY A 39 -6.04 -17.00 6.48
CA GLY A 39 -7.35 -16.85 5.85
C GLY A 39 -7.21 -16.54 4.35
N ASP A 40 -8.31 -16.75 3.62
CA ASP A 40 -8.38 -16.47 2.17
C ASP A 40 -8.69 -14.98 1.93
N PHE A 41 -7.72 -14.12 2.27
CA PHE A 41 -7.80 -12.67 2.08
C PHE A 41 -6.80 -12.20 1.03
N ASP A 42 -7.24 -11.32 0.14
CA ASP A 42 -6.35 -10.68 -0.85
C ASP A 42 -5.32 -9.76 -0.19
N LEU A 43 -5.66 -9.17 0.96
CA LEU A 43 -4.80 -8.30 1.75
C LEU A 43 -5.20 -8.37 3.22
N ASN A 44 -4.21 -8.52 4.09
CA ASN A 44 -4.39 -8.41 5.54
C ASN A 44 -3.93 -7.02 5.99
N ILE A 45 -4.76 -6.33 6.76
CA ILE A 45 -4.47 -4.97 7.22
C ILE A 45 -4.41 -4.97 8.75
N PHE A 46 -3.31 -4.46 9.28
CA PHE A 46 -3.15 -4.19 10.71
C PHE A 46 -3.32 -2.70 10.97
N VAL A 47 -4.24 -2.34 11.85
CA VAL A 47 -4.32 -0.97 12.39
C VAL A 47 -3.34 -0.90 13.55
N LEU A 48 -2.27 -0.13 13.40
CA LEU A 48 -1.22 0.00 14.41
C LEU A 48 -0.80 1.46 14.51
N ASP A 49 -1.09 2.04 15.65
CA ASP A 49 -0.66 3.39 16.00
C ASP A 49 0.51 3.30 16.99
N ILE A 50 1.64 3.90 16.62
CA ILE A 50 2.82 4.02 17.46
C ILE A 50 2.93 5.49 17.85
N PRO A 51 2.94 5.83 19.15
CA PRO A 51 3.04 7.21 19.57
C PRO A 51 4.38 7.81 19.14
N ARG A 52 4.41 9.12 19.00
CA ARG A 52 5.62 9.85 18.66
C ARG A 52 6.70 9.67 19.74
N PRO A 53 7.93 9.31 19.38
CA PRO A 53 9.00 9.04 20.34
C PRO A 53 9.44 10.28 21.13
N ASP A 54 9.17 11.50 20.61
CA ASP A 54 9.42 12.75 21.31
C ASP A 54 8.37 13.08 22.38
N LYS A 55 7.30 12.30 22.47
CA LYS A 55 6.17 12.51 23.40
C LYS A 55 5.94 11.34 24.36
N CYS A 56 6.22 10.12 23.92
CA CYS A 56 5.92 8.93 24.68
C CYS A 56 7.01 7.86 24.47
N GLU A 57 7.09 6.93 25.40
CA GLU A 57 7.89 5.71 25.21
C GLU A 57 7.25 4.80 24.17
N THR A 58 8.04 4.35 23.21
CA THR A 58 7.58 3.51 22.09
C THR A 58 7.99 2.05 22.21
N GLN A 59 8.88 1.70 23.16
CA GLN A 59 9.41 0.34 23.32
C GLN A 59 8.33 -0.73 23.46
N GLY A 60 7.19 -0.40 24.09
CA GLY A 60 6.07 -1.31 24.23
C GLY A 60 5.39 -1.72 22.91
N HIS A 61 5.69 -1.06 21.79
CA HIS A 61 5.11 -1.36 20.47
C HIS A 61 5.99 -2.27 19.62
N GLN A 62 7.28 -2.45 19.96
CA GLN A 62 8.20 -3.30 19.21
C GLN A 62 7.69 -4.74 19.10
N CYS A 63 7.05 -5.26 20.15
CA CYS A 63 6.49 -6.62 20.12
C CYS A 63 5.44 -6.81 19.00
N ALA A 64 4.66 -5.76 18.68
CA ALA A 64 3.69 -5.83 17.59
C ALA A 64 4.39 -5.82 16.22
N ILE A 65 5.41 -4.99 16.05
CA ILE A 65 6.24 -4.94 14.84
C ILE A 65 6.86 -6.32 14.58
N ASP A 66 7.54 -6.86 15.58
CA ASP A 66 8.20 -8.16 15.51
C ASP A 66 7.22 -9.29 15.17
N ALA A 67 6.05 -9.29 15.83
CA ALA A 67 5.02 -10.31 15.62
C ALA A 67 4.39 -10.23 14.21
N ILE A 68 4.13 -9.02 13.69
CA ILE A 68 3.61 -8.84 12.32
C ILE A 68 4.62 -9.35 11.31
N ILE A 69 5.90 -8.97 11.45
CA ILE A 69 6.97 -9.40 10.55
C ILE A 69 7.16 -10.92 10.62
N ALA A 70 7.16 -11.50 11.82
CA ALA A 70 7.30 -12.95 12.00
C ALA A 70 6.12 -13.72 11.38
N ALA A 71 4.89 -13.24 11.55
CA ALA A 71 3.70 -13.82 10.96
C ALA A 71 3.72 -13.73 9.44
N GLN A 72 4.11 -12.58 8.87
CA GLN A 72 4.26 -12.38 7.44
C GLN A 72 5.31 -13.33 6.84
N LYS A 73 6.48 -13.46 7.47
CA LYS A 73 7.53 -14.40 7.04
C LYS A 73 7.07 -15.85 7.05
N ARG A 74 6.24 -16.20 8.01
CA ARG A 74 5.70 -17.58 8.17
C ARG A 74 4.63 -17.90 7.12
N THR A 75 3.77 -16.93 6.79
CA THR A 75 2.57 -17.17 5.96
C THR A 75 2.76 -16.73 4.51
N HIS A 76 3.73 -15.86 4.24
CA HIS A 76 3.93 -15.17 2.96
C HIS A 76 2.69 -14.41 2.48
N ALA A 77 1.79 -14.05 3.39
CA ALA A 77 0.59 -13.28 3.10
C ALA A 77 0.94 -11.85 2.67
N LYS A 78 0.06 -11.24 1.89
CA LYS A 78 0.13 -9.80 1.61
C LYS A 78 -0.36 -9.04 2.83
N VAL A 79 0.48 -8.16 3.34
CA VAL A 79 0.24 -7.44 4.59
C VAL A 79 0.47 -5.94 4.40
N ALA A 80 -0.42 -5.16 4.96
CA ALA A 80 -0.25 -3.74 5.15
C ALA A 80 -0.47 -3.36 6.62
N VAL A 81 0.28 -2.39 7.10
CA VAL A 81 0.02 -1.68 8.34
C VAL A 81 -0.59 -0.34 7.99
N ILE A 82 -1.68 0.04 8.63
CA ILE A 82 -2.32 1.34 8.48
C ILE A 82 -2.37 2.05 9.82
N THR A 83 -2.05 3.33 9.84
CA THR A 83 -2.15 4.16 11.03
C THR A 83 -3.46 4.95 11.04
N SER A 84 -4.01 5.26 12.22
CA SER A 84 -5.18 6.13 12.32
C SER A 84 -4.86 7.55 11.86
N LEU A 85 -3.69 8.06 12.25
CA LEU A 85 -3.18 9.37 11.84
C LEU A 85 -1.82 9.20 11.14
N PRO A 86 -1.48 10.03 10.16
CA PRO A 86 -0.22 9.90 9.40
C PRO A 86 1.03 9.94 10.27
N GLU A 87 0.99 10.69 11.37
CA GLU A 87 2.11 10.87 12.31
C GLU A 87 2.28 9.74 13.33
N ASN A 88 1.39 8.75 13.35
CA ASN A 88 1.41 7.66 14.32
C ASN A 88 2.35 6.50 13.93
N ILE A 89 3.32 6.77 13.10
CA ILE A 89 4.44 5.88 12.78
C ILE A 89 5.59 6.73 12.25
N ASP A 90 6.80 6.41 12.67
CA ASP A 90 7.99 7.11 12.20
C ASP A 90 8.61 6.45 10.96
N GLU A 91 9.56 7.17 10.35
CA GLU A 91 10.25 6.72 9.14
C GLU A 91 11.06 5.43 9.38
N ALA A 92 11.73 5.32 10.52
CA ALA A 92 12.56 4.17 10.84
C ALA A 92 11.72 2.88 10.93
N THR A 93 10.56 2.95 11.58
CA THR A 93 9.61 1.83 11.67
C THR A 93 8.98 1.52 10.31
N THR A 94 8.68 2.55 9.51
CA THR A 94 8.19 2.38 8.14
C THR A 94 9.21 1.62 7.29
N ASP A 95 10.48 2.00 7.35
CA ASP A 95 11.57 1.32 6.64
C ASP A 95 11.79 -0.10 7.13
N GLU A 96 11.61 -0.36 8.42
CA GLU A 96 11.68 -1.71 8.98
C GLU A 96 10.61 -2.61 8.36
N PHE A 97 9.36 -2.17 8.32
CA PHE A 97 8.27 -2.90 7.68
C PHE A 97 8.54 -3.14 6.20
N HIS A 98 8.95 -2.12 5.45
CA HIS A 98 9.24 -2.21 4.01
C HIS A 98 10.34 -3.23 3.71
N ARG A 99 11.41 -3.27 4.51
CA ARG A 99 12.48 -4.28 4.36
C ARG A 99 11.98 -5.71 4.51
N HIS A 100 10.84 -5.90 5.17
CA HIS A 100 10.19 -7.19 5.36
C HIS A 100 8.97 -7.41 4.47
N GLY A 101 8.75 -6.56 3.45
CA GLY A 101 7.67 -6.72 2.50
C GLY A 101 6.28 -6.38 3.05
N VAL A 102 6.22 -5.64 4.15
CA VAL A 102 4.99 -5.10 4.72
C VAL A 102 4.83 -3.65 4.27
N VAL A 103 3.69 -3.32 3.66
CA VAL A 103 3.39 -1.96 3.19
C VAL A 103 2.88 -1.13 4.36
N VAL A 104 3.35 0.11 4.49
CA VAL A 104 2.83 1.06 5.49
C VAL A 104 1.99 2.12 4.80
N LEU A 105 0.80 2.35 5.34
CA LEU A 105 -0.20 3.30 4.85
C LEU A 105 -0.47 4.33 5.94
N HIS A 106 -0.20 5.59 5.64
CA HIS A 106 -0.27 6.67 6.61
C HIS A 106 -1.66 7.32 6.64
N GLY A 107 -2.33 7.23 7.81
CA GLY A 107 -3.67 7.76 8.02
C GLY A 107 -4.77 6.88 7.43
N LEU A 108 -5.88 6.75 8.16
CA LEU A 108 -6.92 5.79 7.79
C LEU A 108 -7.58 6.13 6.45
N GLU A 109 -8.02 7.37 6.27
CA GLU A 109 -8.69 7.79 5.03
C GLU A 109 -7.73 7.83 3.84
N SER A 110 -6.55 8.44 4.02
CA SER A 110 -5.55 8.56 2.96
C SER A 110 -4.91 7.22 2.62
N GLY A 111 -4.81 6.30 3.56
CA GLY A 111 -4.22 4.98 3.38
C GLY A 111 -5.15 3.97 2.69
N LEU A 112 -6.48 4.09 2.85
CA LEU A 112 -7.42 3.18 2.18
C LEU A 112 -7.57 3.48 0.68
N LYS A 113 -7.47 4.75 0.26
CA LYS A 113 -7.56 5.16 -1.16
C LYS A 113 -6.52 4.48 -2.08
N PRO A 114 -5.22 4.37 -1.72
CA PRO A 114 -4.25 3.61 -2.51
C PRO A 114 -4.59 2.13 -2.68
N ILE A 115 -5.24 1.50 -1.70
CA ILE A 115 -5.68 0.10 -1.82
C ILE A 115 -6.74 -0.02 -2.91
N GLU A 116 -7.74 0.87 -2.91
CA GLU A 116 -8.76 0.92 -3.95
C GLU A 116 -8.14 1.14 -5.34
N ALA A 117 -7.21 2.09 -5.45
CA ALA A 117 -6.49 2.36 -6.68
C ALA A 117 -5.67 1.16 -7.17
N ALA A 118 -4.99 0.44 -6.25
CA ALA A 118 -4.23 -0.76 -6.58
C ALA A 118 -5.13 -1.90 -7.09
N VAL A 119 -6.31 -2.08 -6.49
CA VAL A 119 -7.32 -3.04 -6.97
C VAL A 119 -7.81 -2.68 -8.37
N ALA A 120 -8.10 -1.40 -8.62
CA ALA A 120 -8.53 -0.92 -9.93
C ALA A 120 -7.42 -1.13 -10.98
N ALA A 121 -6.18 -0.78 -10.66
CA ALA A 121 -5.02 -1.01 -11.53
C ALA A 121 -4.83 -2.50 -11.83
N GLY A 122 -4.92 -3.36 -10.80
CA GLY A 122 -4.81 -4.81 -10.98
C GLY A 122 -5.90 -5.39 -11.89
N LYS A 123 -7.13 -4.88 -11.80
CA LYS A 123 -8.22 -5.25 -12.72
C LYS A 123 -7.91 -4.78 -14.13
N PHE A 124 -7.43 -3.56 -14.32
CA PHE A 124 -7.06 -3.00 -15.62
C PHE A 124 -5.94 -3.81 -16.29
N LEU A 125 -4.91 -4.19 -15.54
CA LEU A 125 -3.80 -4.99 -16.08
C LEU A 125 -4.21 -6.40 -16.53
N LYS A 126 -5.36 -6.90 -16.08
CA LYS A 126 -5.93 -8.19 -16.56
C LYS A 126 -6.71 -8.07 -17.86
N ILE A 127 -7.02 -6.86 -18.32
CA ILE A 127 -7.69 -6.63 -19.59
C ILE A 127 -6.69 -6.91 -20.72
N PRO A 128 -7.03 -7.77 -21.69
CA PRO A 128 -6.18 -7.97 -22.86
C PRO A 128 -5.85 -6.63 -23.50
N GLN A 129 -4.56 -6.38 -23.73
CA GLN A 129 -4.17 -5.15 -24.41
C GLN A 129 -4.67 -5.21 -25.85
N PRO A 130 -5.29 -4.13 -26.37
CA PRO A 130 -5.66 -4.06 -27.76
C PRO A 130 -4.39 -4.11 -28.62
N ASP A 131 -4.53 -4.64 -29.82
CA ASP A 131 -3.44 -4.62 -30.78
C ASP A 131 -2.93 -3.19 -30.98
N PRO A 132 -1.61 -3.00 -31.09
CA PRO A 132 -1.04 -1.68 -31.32
C PRO A 132 -1.65 -1.05 -32.59
N VAL A 133 -2.14 0.18 -32.46
CA VAL A 133 -2.61 0.94 -33.62
C VAL A 133 -1.38 1.40 -34.42
N TRP A 134 -1.08 0.66 -35.49
CA TRP A 134 0.00 1.04 -36.41
C TRP A 134 -0.55 2.02 -37.43
N LEU A 135 0.00 3.22 -37.47
CA LEU A 135 -0.24 4.15 -38.54
C LEU A 135 0.46 3.61 -39.80
N GLN A 136 -0.31 3.28 -40.84
CA GLN A 136 0.21 2.69 -42.09
C GLN A 136 1.06 3.67 -42.95
N THR A 137 1.39 4.84 -42.43
CA THR A 137 2.17 5.85 -43.15
C THR A 137 3.64 5.70 -42.89
N HIS A 138 4.28 4.75 -43.56
CA HIS A 138 5.74 4.65 -43.63
C HIS A 138 6.32 5.62 -44.66
N LYS A 139 6.04 6.92 -44.53
CA LYS A 139 6.91 7.89 -45.22
C LYS A 139 8.21 7.92 -44.46
N PRO A 140 9.37 7.79 -45.17
CA PRO A 140 10.67 7.96 -44.50
C PRO A 140 10.65 9.28 -43.75
N ILE A 141 11.00 9.25 -42.45
CA ILE A 141 11.16 10.44 -41.65
C ILE A 141 12.32 11.19 -42.28
N GLY A 142 12.05 12.32 -42.96
CA GLY A 142 13.09 13.23 -43.45
C GLY A 142 13.90 13.83 -42.31
N ASN A 143 14.69 14.84 -42.59
CA ASN A 143 15.47 15.52 -41.55
C ASN A 143 14.59 15.97 -40.40
N LEU A 144 14.85 15.39 -39.22
CA LEU A 144 14.18 15.77 -37.98
C LEU A 144 14.63 17.18 -37.57
N SER A 145 13.67 18.05 -37.28
CA SER A 145 13.95 19.36 -36.69
C SER A 145 13.23 19.50 -35.35
N THR A 146 13.90 20.07 -34.38
CA THR A 146 13.31 20.36 -33.09
C THR A 146 12.38 21.57 -33.19
N LEU A 147 11.13 21.42 -32.78
CA LEU A 147 10.19 22.54 -32.64
C LEU A 147 10.38 23.21 -31.28
N THR A 148 10.30 24.54 -31.25
CA THR A 148 10.18 25.24 -29.99
C THR A 148 8.83 24.90 -29.34
N GLU A 149 8.73 25.01 -28.00
CA GLU A 149 7.52 24.69 -27.26
C GLU A 149 6.29 25.46 -27.78
N SER A 150 6.46 26.76 -28.04
CA SER A 150 5.38 27.62 -28.58
C SER A 150 4.91 27.16 -29.96
N LYS A 151 5.83 26.75 -30.85
CA LYS A 151 5.49 26.21 -32.16
C LYS A 151 4.78 24.85 -32.06
N ALA A 152 5.27 23.97 -31.16
CA ALA A 152 4.64 22.68 -30.92
C ALA A 152 3.22 22.84 -30.38
N LYS A 153 3.00 23.71 -29.39
CA LYS A 153 1.68 24.02 -28.84
C LYS A 153 0.72 24.57 -29.92
N ARG A 154 1.18 25.49 -30.74
CA ARG A 154 0.36 26.02 -31.89
C ARG A 154 -0.01 24.89 -32.87
N LEU A 155 0.89 23.98 -33.13
CA LEU A 155 0.60 22.84 -33.99
C LEU A 155 -0.44 21.91 -33.37
N LEU A 156 -0.29 21.53 -32.10
CA LEU A 156 -1.21 20.66 -31.37
C LEU A 156 -2.60 21.27 -31.28
N SER A 157 -2.70 22.57 -31.03
CA SER A 157 -3.98 23.32 -31.00
C SER A 157 -4.74 23.22 -32.34
N LYS A 158 -4.02 23.23 -33.49
CA LYS A 158 -4.65 23.05 -34.81
C LYS A 158 -5.31 21.68 -34.99
N PHE A 159 -4.86 20.69 -34.23
CA PHE A 159 -5.45 19.35 -34.21
C PHE A 159 -6.52 19.20 -33.12
N GLY A 160 -6.98 20.30 -32.51
CA GLY A 160 -8.04 20.32 -31.48
C GLY A 160 -7.58 19.90 -30.08
N LEU A 161 -6.27 19.78 -29.86
CA LEU A 161 -5.75 19.49 -28.52
C LEU A 161 -5.73 20.73 -27.64
N ALA A 162 -6.26 20.64 -26.43
CA ALA A 162 -6.17 21.71 -25.46
C ALA A 162 -4.72 21.91 -25.01
N VAL A 163 -4.19 23.11 -25.18
CA VAL A 163 -2.83 23.46 -24.80
C VAL A 163 -2.82 24.66 -23.83
N PRO A 164 -1.90 24.71 -22.87
CA PRO A 164 -1.76 25.86 -21.99
C PRO A 164 -1.43 27.13 -22.78
N GLN A 165 -1.98 28.26 -22.35
CA GLN A 165 -1.62 29.56 -22.93
C GLN A 165 -0.14 29.87 -22.66
N THR A 166 0.56 30.27 -23.69
CA THR A 166 1.98 30.68 -23.61
C THR A 166 2.10 32.12 -23.99
N LYS A 167 2.73 32.95 -23.13
CA LYS A 167 3.21 34.29 -23.52
C LYS A 167 4.55 34.09 -24.23
N GLU A 168 4.67 34.70 -25.39
CA GLU A 168 5.95 34.86 -26.11
C GLU A 168 6.83 35.89 -25.45
#